data_e5e17805cddcc0bdb5f66f6518bef0d9
#
_entry.id   e5e17805cddcc0bdb5f66f6518bef0d9
#
_cell.length_a   1.000
_cell.length_b   1.000
_cell.length_c   1.000
_cell.angle_alpha   90.00
_cell.angle_beta   90.00
_cell.angle_gamma   90.00
#
_symmetry.space_group_name_H-M   'P 1'
#
loop_
_entity.id
_entity.type
_entity.pdbx_description
1 polymer ?
#
loop_
_entity_poly.entity_id
_entity_poly.type
_entity_poly.pdbx_seq_one_letter_code
_entity_poly.pdbx_strand_id
1 'polypeptide(L)'
;MRYIFIVLLLLSSVLGADEKQELTIGLGAYTQSQPYKGADNLIIPSPVIFFDNSIVYARWSRFGLYFLGEKKENYTWGFSLTIQPRTLGYKASDSKFLQGMNERKSTIEGGLAFSASYNQSSYIEVMLLADMLKTYNSWVLKTEIGDTYNVGDFTFYPSIILLYEPRKFLDYYYGIKSSEATPLRSKYSPGSGWQYGIQTYIRYPFTKKLSALINLRYDIIPQSAQNSPLTDKNYIYSGLASLIYTFEY
;
A
#
# COMPACT_ATOMS: atom_id res chain seq x y z
N MET A 1 -21.06 6.95 22.51
CA MET A 1 -19.89 7.42 23.27
C MET A 1 -19.41 6.46 24.37
N ARG A 2 -20.22 5.60 24.97
CA ARG A 2 -19.80 4.64 26.02
C ARG A 2 -18.89 3.49 25.51
N TYR A 3 -18.99 3.09 24.25
CA TYR A 3 -18.25 1.96 23.69
C TYR A 3 -16.83 2.33 23.23
N ILE A 4 -16.56 3.60 22.93
CA ILE A 4 -15.20 4.08 22.55
C ILE A 4 -14.27 4.07 23.78
N PHE A 5 -14.80 4.32 24.97
CA PHE A 5 -14.04 4.27 26.24
C PHE A 5 -13.64 2.85 26.65
N ILE A 6 -14.46 1.84 26.30
CA ILE A 6 -14.18 0.42 26.64
C ILE A 6 -13.08 -0.13 25.73
N VAL A 7 -13.00 0.27 24.47
CA VAL A 7 -11.92 -0.13 23.54
C VAL A 7 -10.59 0.50 23.97
N LEU A 8 -10.58 1.74 24.46
CA LEU A 8 -9.38 2.40 25.00
C LEU A 8 -8.91 1.78 26.34
N LEU A 9 -9.82 1.28 27.16
CA LEU A 9 -9.47 0.62 28.44
C LEU A 9 -8.98 -0.82 28.26
N LEU A 10 -9.39 -1.51 27.21
CA LEU A 10 -8.86 -2.85 26.87
C LEU A 10 -7.45 -2.79 26.26
N LEU A 11 -7.07 -1.67 25.65
CA LEU A 11 -5.71 -1.43 25.15
C LEU A 11 -4.69 -1.19 26.28
N SER A 12 -5.14 -0.77 27.46
CA SER A 12 -4.24 -0.48 28.59
C SER A 12 -3.88 -1.70 29.46
N SER A 13 -4.53 -2.85 29.28
CA SER A 13 -4.33 -4.05 30.12
C SER A 13 -3.44 -5.14 29.51
N VAL A 14 -2.88 -4.91 28.31
CA VAL A 14 -2.01 -5.88 27.60
C VAL A 14 -0.55 -5.38 27.52
N LEU A 15 -0.19 -4.40 28.32
CA LEU A 15 1.20 -3.95 28.45
C LEU A 15 1.98 -4.98 29.30
N GLY A 16 2.46 -6.04 28.63
CA GLY A 16 3.55 -6.86 29.14
C GLY A 16 4.78 -5.97 29.29
N ALA A 17 5.28 -5.84 30.51
CA ALA A 17 6.47 -5.07 30.85
C ALA A 17 7.70 -5.59 30.10
N ASP A 18 8.56 -4.65 29.66
CA ASP A 18 9.98 -4.72 29.33
C ASP A 18 10.47 -4.51 27.89
N GLU A 19 9.66 -4.40 26.85
CA GLU A 19 10.19 -3.87 25.58
C GLU A 19 9.78 -2.40 25.43
N LYS A 20 10.76 -1.48 25.29
CA LYS A 20 10.50 -0.09 24.90
C LYS A 20 9.70 -0.07 23.63
N GLN A 21 8.53 0.52 23.69
CA GLN A 21 7.68 0.67 22.52
C GLN A 21 8.02 1.96 21.78
N GLU A 22 8.03 1.89 20.46
CA GLU A 22 8.27 3.04 19.61
C GLU A 22 7.01 3.37 18.83
N LEU A 23 6.62 4.65 18.85
CA LEU A 23 5.61 5.23 17.99
C LEU A 23 6.28 6.28 17.11
N THR A 24 6.30 6.06 15.81
CA THR A 24 6.78 7.05 14.84
C THR A 24 5.59 7.69 14.13
N ILE A 25 5.49 9.00 14.18
CA ILE A 25 4.48 9.76 13.45
C ILE A 25 5.16 10.81 12.58
N GLY A 26 4.52 11.17 11.49
CA GLY A 26 5.04 12.18 10.57
C GLY A 26 4.01 12.70 9.59
N LEU A 27 4.47 13.65 8.81
CA LEU A 27 3.69 14.24 7.72
C LEU A 27 4.58 14.40 6.49
N GLY A 28 4.02 14.14 5.34
CA GLY A 28 4.70 14.26 4.06
C GLY A 28 3.76 14.53 2.91
N ALA A 29 4.32 14.44 1.70
CA ALA A 29 3.59 14.48 0.45
C ALA A 29 3.78 13.17 -0.29
N TYR A 30 2.68 12.55 -0.69
CA TYR A 30 2.66 11.37 -1.55
C TYR A 30 2.34 11.77 -2.97
N THR A 31 3.05 11.19 -3.93
CA THR A 31 2.76 11.32 -5.35
C THR A 31 2.64 9.96 -6.01
N GLN A 32 1.77 9.86 -7.04
CA GLN A 32 1.60 8.66 -7.85
C GLN A 32 1.29 9.05 -9.30
N SER A 33 2.03 8.49 -10.25
CA SER A 33 1.69 8.64 -11.66
C SER A 33 0.43 7.85 -11.98
N GLN A 34 -0.34 8.38 -12.92
CA GLN A 34 -1.51 7.68 -13.44
C GLN A 34 -1.15 6.96 -14.75
N PRO A 35 -1.60 5.70 -14.94
CA PRO A 35 -1.34 4.98 -16.19
C PRO A 35 -2.24 5.43 -17.33
N TYR A 36 -3.27 6.23 -17.04
CA TYR A 36 -4.31 6.63 -17.99
C TYR A 36 -3.85 7.78 -18.88
N LYS A 37 -4.28 7.75 -20.15
CA LYS A 37 -3.94 8.74 -21.17
C LYS A 37 -4.28 10.16 -20.76
N GLY A 38 -3.25 11.00 -20.69
CA GLY A 38 -3.36 12.42 -20.39
C GLY A 38 -3.81 12.74 -18.97
N ALA A 39 -3.83 11.77 -18.05
CA ALA A 39 -4.11 12.01 -16.65
C ALA A 39 -2.87 12.52 -15.91
N ASP A 40 -3.06 13.52 -15.07
CA ASP A 40 -2.01 14.10 -14.23
C ASP A 40 -1.64 13.17 -13.06
N ASN A 41 -0.49 13.40 -12.47
CA ASN A 41 -0.06 12.69 -11.27
C ASN A 41 -0.95 13.08 -10.08
N LEU A 42 -1.29 12.10 -9.26
CA LEU A 42 -1.88 12.34 -7.95
C LEU A 42 -0.81 12.93 -7.02
N ILE A 43 -1.15 14.00 -6.32
CA ILE A 43 -0.32 14.57 -5.24
C ILE A 43 -1.25 14.86 -4.06
N ILE A 44 -0.97 14.23 -2.91
CA ILE A 44 -1.78 14.37 -1.70
C ILE A 44 -0.91 14.52 -0.45
N PRO A 45 -1.36 15.28 0.56
CA PRO A 45 -0.79 15.21 1.90
C PRO A 45 -0.89 13.78 2.43
N SER A 46 0.16 13.30 3.07
CA SER A 46 0.20 11.94 3.60
C SER A 46 0.67 11.94 5.04
N PRO A 47 -0.20 11.65 6.00
CA PRO A 47 0.22 11.30 7.35
C PRO A 47 1.01 9.99 7.31
N VAL A 48 2.00 9.87 8.17
CA VAL A 48 2.86 8.70 8.30
C VAL A 48 2.79 8.21 9.73
N ILE A 49 2.50 6.92 9.92
CA ILE A 49 2.45 6.29 11.24
C ILE A 49 3.16 4.95 11.13
N PHE A 50 4.14 4.71 12.02
CA PHE A 50 4.73 3.39 12.23
C PHE A 50 4.60 3.04 13.71
N PHE A 51 4.05 1.89 13.96
CA PHE A 51 3.85 1.30 15.27
C PHE A 51 3.71 -0.21 15.13
N ASP A 52 4.31 -0.98 16.03
CA ASP A 52 4.12 -2.43 16.08
C ASP A 52 4.40 -2.90 17.52
N ASN A 53 3.39 -3.44 18.19
CA ASN A 53 3.50 -4.00 19.52
C ASN A 53 3.19 -5.49 19.58
N SER A 54 3.30 -6.20 18.45
CA SER A 54 2.98 -7.62 18.29
C SER A 54 1.48 -7.97 18.47
N ILE A 55 0.62 -7.00 18.72
CA ILE A 55 -0.85 -7.14 18.78
C ILE A 55 -1.48 -6.35 17.64
N VAL A 56 -1.14 -5.07 17.54
CA VAL A 56 -1.57 -4.19 16.46
C VAL A 56 -0.36 -3.55 15.81
N TYR A 57 -0.48 -3.27 14.53
CA TYR A 57 0.54 -2.52 13.83
C TYR A 57 -0.06 -1.43 12.93
N ALA A 58 0.74 -0.40 12.72
CA ALA A 58 0.55 0.62 11.70
C ALA A 58 1.84 0.72 10.89
N ARG A 59 1.74 0.58 9.56
CA ARG A 59 2.88 0.66 8.64
C ARG A 59 2.53 1.62 7.51
N TRP A 60 2.81 2.90 7.75
CA TRP A 60 2.40 4.05 6.97
C TRP A 60 0.85 4.15 6.90
N SER A 61 0.23 3.78 5.77
CA SER A 61 -1.22 3.82 5.55
C SER A 61 -1.91 2.47 5.77
N ARG A 62 -1.18 1.44 6.17
CA ARG A 62 -1.68 0.10 6.43
C ARG A 62 -1.75 -0.16 7.93
N PHE A 63 -2.88 -0.73 8.36
CA PHE A 63 -3.13 -1.10 9.76
C PHE A 63 -3.47 -2.58 9.84
N GLY A 64 -3.10 -3.22 10.95
CA GLY A 64 -3.42 -4.62 11.16
C GLY A 64 -3.45 -5.02 12.62
N LEU A 65 -4.05 -6.21 12.83
CA LEU A 65 -4.19 -6.87 14.12
C LEU A 65 -3.66 -8.30 14.00
N TYR A 66 -2.63 -8.65 14.73
CA TYR A 66 -2.13 -10.02 14.81
C TYR A 66 -3.10 -10.89 15.61
N PHE A 67 -3.31 -12.12 15.17
CA PHE A 67 -4.14 -13.11 15.88
C PHE A 67 -3.41 -14.43 16.09
N LEU A 68 -2.30 -14.67 15.41
CA LEU A 68 -1.45 -15.84 15.56
C LEU A 68 -0.03 -15.48 15.15
N GLY A 69 0.96 -15.91 15.91
CA GLY A 69 2.37 -15.67 15.57
C GLY A 69 3.30 -16.09 16.69
N GLU A 70 4.58 -16.00 16.38
CA GLU A 70 5.66 -16.30 17.31
C GLU A 70 6.83 -15.35 17.04
N LYS A 71 7.44 -14.82 18.11
CA LYS A 71 8.67 -14.03 18.05
C LYS A 71 9.76 -14.77 18.78
N LYS A 72 10.84 -15.09 18.08
CA LYS A 72 12.08 -15.66 18.62
C LYS A 72 13.26 -14.74 18.30
N GLU A 73 14.41 -15.03 18.87
CA GLU A 73 15.62 -14.21 18.71
C GLU A 73 15.97 -13.94 17.25
N ASN A 74 15.97 -14.97 16.40
CA ASN A 74 16.40 -14.86 15.01
C ASN A 74 15.26 -14.85 13.99
N TYR A 75 14.02 -15.13 14.39
CA TYR A 75 12.90 -15.11 13.47
C TYR A 75 11.60 -14.71 14.15
N THR A 76 10.77 -14.05 13.38
CA THR A 76 9.40 -13.71 13.77
C THR A 76 8.47 -14.12 12.64
N TRP A 77 7.31 -14.63 12.95
CA TRP A 77 6.24 -14.84 11.98
C TRP A 77 4.88 -14.54 12.61
N GLY A 78 3.91 -14.18 11.77
CA GLY A 78 2.58 -13.92 12.26
C GLY A 78 1.53 -13.88 11.15
N PHE A 79 0.30 -14.20 11.54
CA PHE A 79 -0.91 -13.95 10.77
C PHE A 79 -1.66 -12.77 11.35
N SER A 80 -2.16 -11.90 10.50
CA SER A 80 -2.91 -10.71 10.89
C SER A 80 -4.12 -10.47 9.98
N LEU A 81 -5.11 -9.80 10.54
CA LEU A 81 -6.09 -9.05 9.76
C LEU A 81 -5.48 -7.70 9.40
N THR A 82 -5.63 -7.27 8.16
CA THR A 82 -5.03 -6.01 7.69
C THR A 82 -5.99 -5.21 6.83
N ILE A 83 -5.84 -3.89 6.86
CA ILE A 83 -6.56 -2.95 6.00
C ILE A 83 -5.59 -1.92 5.43
N GLN A 84 -5.82 -1.52 4.18
CA GLN A 84 -5.04 -0.50 3.50
C GLN A 84 -5.87 0.26 2.45
N PRO A 85 -5.53 1.51 2.10
CA PRO A 85 -6.13 2.21 0.96
C PRO A 85 -5.58 1.66 -0.36
N ARG A 86 -6.44 1.67 -1.40
CA ARG A 86 -6.07 1.53 -2.81
C ARG A 86 -6.29 2.86 -3.51
N THR A 87 -5.22 3.54 -3.91
CA THR A 87 -5.28 4.90 -4.49
C THR A 87 -5.50 4.92 -6.01
N LEU A 88 -5.63 3.75 -6.67
CA LEU A 88 -5.92 3.67 -8.09
C LEU A 88 -7.34 4.13 -8.40
N GLY A 89 -7.52 4.87 -9.49
CA GLY A 89 -8.81 5.36 -9.94
C GLY A 89 -8.67 6.61 -10.81
N TYR A 90 -9.79 7.07 -11.39
CA TYR A 90 -9.86 8.30 -12.20
C TYR A 90 -11.27 8.86 -12.26
N LYS A 91 -11.38 10.13 -12.63
CA LYS A 91 -12.61 10.82 -13.02
C LYS A 91 -12.58 11.17 -14.51
N ALA A 92 -13.74 11.36 -15.10
CA ALA A 92 -13.85 11.80 -16.48
C ALA A 92 -13.16 13.16 -16.74
N SER A 93 -13.07 14.00 -15.69
CA SER A 93 -12.40 15.33 -15.74
C SER A 93 -10.88 15.25 -15.75
N ASP A 94 -10.27 14.13 -15.40
CA ASP A 94 -8.82 14.03 -15.21
C ASP A 94 -8.05 14.08 -16.53
N SER A 95 -8.71 13.78 -17.66
CA SER A 95 -8.16 14.04 -18.98
C SER A 95 -9.24 14.14 -20.06
N LYS A 96 -8.91 14.79 -21.17
CA LYS A 96 -9.80 14.83 -22.36
C LYS A 96 -10.11 13.44 -22.91
N PHE A 97 -9.20 12.49 -22.78
CA PHE A 97 -9.37 11.12 -23.24
C PHE A 97 -10.35 10.32 -22.38
N LEU A 98 -10.49 10.68 -21.09
CA LEU A 98 -11.39 10.04 -20.14
C LEU A 98 -12.82 10.62 -20.19
N GLN A 99 -13.08 11.68 -20.93
CA GLN A 99 -14.43 12.23 -21.06
C GLN A 99 -15.42 11.16 -21.55
N GLY A 100 -16.58 11.06 -20.89
CA GLY A 100 -17.61 10.07 -21.16
C GLY A 100 -17.36 8.70 -20.51
N MET A 101 -16.25 8.53 -19.77
CA MET A 101 -16.05 7.38 -18.88
C MET A 101 -16.80 7.59 -17.55
N ASN A 102 -17.31 6.50 -16.98
CA ASN A 102 -17.73 6.54 -15.59
C ASN A 102 -16.50 6.65 -14.67
N GLU A 103 -16.65 7.33 -13.55
CA GLU A 103 -15.62 7.42 -12.53
C GLU A 103 -15.19 6.03 -12.04
N ARG A 104 -13.91 5.83 -11.84
CA ARG A 104 -13.33 4.68 -11.15
C ARG A 104 -12.76 5.16 -9.82
N LYS A 105 -13.38 4.75 -8.74
CA LYS A 105 -13.05 5.22 -7.39
C LYS A 105 -11.90 4.43 -6.79
N SER A 106 -11.11 5.08 -5.97
CA SER A 106 -10.25 4.43 -4.99
C SER A 106 -11.09 3.64 -3.98
N THR A 107 -10.47 2.73 -3.24
CA THR A 107 -11.17 1.89 -2.26
C THR A 107 -10.30 1.61 -1.03
N ILE A 108 -10.88 0.93 -0.06
CA ILE A 108 -10.18 0.30 1.06
C ILE A 108 -10.19 -1.21 0.83
N GLU A 109 -9.03 -1.80 0.92
CA GLU A 109 -8.83 -3.25 0.88
C GLU A 109 -8.58 -3.78 2.27
N GLY A 110 -9.14 -4.94 2.59
CA GLY A 110 -8.92 -5.62 3.84
C GLY A 110 -8.86 -7.12 3.66
N GLY A 111 -8.16 -7.81 4.54
CA GLY A 111 -8.00 -9.25 4.43
C GLY A 111 -6.99 -9.85 5.38
N LEU A 112 -6.41 -10.97 4.97
CA LEU A 112 -5.43 -11.73 5.72
C LEU A 112 -4.02 -11.41 5.24
N ALA A 113 -3.10 -11.26 6.18
CA ALA A 113 -1.67 -11.17 5.91
C ALA A 113 -0.92 -12.23 6.72
N PHE A 114 0.04 -12.87 6.06
CA PHE A 114 1.11 -13.62 6.68
C PHE A 114 2.40 -12.83 6.54
N SER A 115 3.15 -12.66 7.61
CA SER A 115 4.48 -12.05 7.60
C SER A 115 5.48 -12.93 8.31
N ALA A 116 6.69 -12.99 7.79
CA ALA A 116 7.82 -13.62 8.45
C ALA A 116 9.07 -12.78 8.24
N SER A 117 9.93 -12.71 9.26
CA SER A 117 11.23 -12.03 9.18
C SER A 117 12.33 -12.87 9.80
N TYR A 118 13.54 -12.69 9.30
CA TYR A 118 14.75 -13.33 9.77
C TYR A 118 15.80 -12.28 10.13
N ASN A 119 16.45 -12.43 11.29
CA ASN A 119 17.44 -11.49 11.84
C ASN A 119 16.96 -10.02 11.84
N GLN A 120 15.66 -9.79 11.93
CA GLN A 120 15.02 -8.46 11.92
C GLN A 120 15.34 -7.62 10.67
N SER A 121 15.95 -8.19 9.64
CA SER A 121 16.33 -7.51 8.40
C SER A 121 15.56 -8.03 7.19
N SER A 122 15.73 -9.31 6.88
CA SER A 122 15.05 -9.93 5.73
C SER A 122 13.62 -10.30 6.08
N TYR A 123 12.66 -10.02 5.20
CA TYR A 123 11.26 -10.36 5.43
C TYR A 123 10.55 -10.83 4.16
N ILE A 124 9.50 -11.57 4.39
CA ILE A 124 8.47 -11.89 3.39
C ILE A 124 7.10 -11.58 3.97
N GLU A 125 6.22 -11.04 3.13
CA GLU A 125 4.84 -10.81 3.47
C GLU A 125 3.94 -11.25 2.32
N VAL A 126 2.87 -12.00 2.63
CA VAL A 126 1.85 -12.45 1.68
C VAL A 126 0.50 -11.99 2.17
N MET A 127 -0.25 -11.26 1.33
CA MET A 127 -1.54 -10.70 1.67
C MET A 127 -2.60 -11.10 0.66
N LEU A 128 -3.71 -11.64 1.15
CA LEU A 128 -4.93 -11.81 0.38
C LEU A 128 -5.93 -10.73 0.81
N LEU A 129 -6.18 -9.77 -0.06
CA LEU A 129 -6.96 -8.58 0.23
C LEU A 129 -8.22 -8.53 -0.63
N ALA A 130 -9.35 -8.21 -0.04
CA ALA A 130 -10.62 -8.02 -0.71
C ALA A 130 -11.06 -6.55 -0.66
N ASP A 131 -11.83 -6.14 -1.65
CA ASP A 131 -12.44 -4.82 -1.71
C ASP A 131 -13.55 -4.67 -0.67
N MET A 132 -13.29 -3.86 0.36
CA MET A 132 -14.21 -3.65 1.49
C MET A 132 -15.39 -2.73 1.14
N LEU A 133 -15.21 -1.83 0.17
CA LEU A 133 -16.23 -0.82 -0.19
C LEU A 133 -17.05 -1.24 -1.42
N LYS A 134 -16.90 -2.46 -1.91
CA LYS A 134 -17.60 -3.00 -3.09
C LYS A 134 -17.38 -2.16 -4.35
N THR A 135 -16.20 -1.58 -4.49
CA THR A 135 -15.81 -0.71 -5.61
C THR A 135 -15.55 -1.54 -6.86
N TYR A 136 -14.61 -2.51 -6.79
CA TYR A 136 -14.31 -3.43 -7.88
C TYR A 136 -14.81 -4.86 -7.63
N ASN A 137 -15.38 -5.14 -6.45
CA ASN A 137 -16.00 -6.41 -6.06
C ASN A 137 -15.12 -7.64 -6.32
N SER A 138 -13.85 -7.59 -5.95
CA SER A 138 -12.89 -8.67 -6.13
C SER A 138 -11.85 -8.68 -5.02
N TRP A 139 -10.78 -9.41 -5.24
CA TRP A 139 -9.64 -9.56 -4.33
C TRP A 139 -8.34 -9.37 -5.10
N VAL A 140 -7.24 -9.22 -4.39
CA VAL A 140 -5.87 -9.22 -4.92
C VAL A 140 -4.98 -10.06 -4.01
N LEU A 141 -3.92 -10.66 -4.59
CA LEU A 141 -2.89 -11.36 -3.83
C LEU A 141 -1.59 -10.58 -4.00
N LYS A 142 -1.06 -10.06 -2.89
CA LYS A 142 0.21 -9.34 -2.87
C LYS A 142 1.26 -10.15 -2.13
N THR A 143 2.44 -10.28 -2.70
CA THR A 143 3.65 -10.80 -2.04
C THR A 143 4.72 -9.73 -2.07
N GLU A 144 5.40 -9.54 -0.96
CA GLU A 144 6.51 -8.59 -0.83
C GLU A 144 7.67 -9.29 -0.12
N ILE A 145 8.88 -9.17 -0.68
CA ILE A 145 10.12 -9.70 -0.11
C ILE A 145 11.09 -8.52 -0.03
N GLY A 146 11.67 -8.29 1.11
CA GLY A 146 12.60 -7.18 1.31
C GLY A 146 13.68 -7.47 2.33
N ASP A 147 14.57 -6.52 2.45
CA ASP A 147 15.70 -6.57 3.37
C ASP A 147 16.04 -5.16 3.88
N THR A 148 16.93 -5.07 4.88
CA THR A 148 17.39 -3.82 5.49
C THR A 148 18.89 -3.68 5.33
N TYR A 149 19.34 -2.53 4.81
CA TYR A 149 20.76 -2.20 4.63
C TYR A 149 21.09 -0.85 5.23
N ASN A 150 22.19 -0.78 5.99
CA ASN A 150 22.71 0.47 6.53
C ASN A 150 23.96 0.88 5.76
N VAL A 151 23.97 2.12 5.25
CA VAL A 151 25.11 2.71 4.52
C VAL A 151 25.38 4.11 5.08
N GLY A 152 26.42 4.26 5.89
CA GLY A 152 26.65 5.48 6.68
C GLY A 152 25.46 5.74 7.60
N ASP A 153 24.92 6.96 7.54
CA ASP A 153 23.73 7.36 8.32
C ASP A 153 22.41 6.95 7.67
N PHE A 154 22.44 6.41 6.47
CA PHE A 154 21.23 6.00 5.75
C PHE A 154 20.84 4.57 6.06
N THR A 155 19.56 4.34 6.29
CA THR A 155 18.96 3.00 6.29
C THR A 155 18.06 2.85 5.07
N PHE A 156 18.32 1.80 4.27
CA PHE A 156 17.56 1.42 3.08
C PHE A 156 16.75 0.17 3.35
N TYR A 157 15.52 0.15 2.86
CA TYR A 157 14.58 -0.97 2.97
C TYR A 157 14.09 -1.38 1.57
N PRO A 158 14.96 -1.93 0.70
CA PRO A 158 14.54 -2.38 -0.62
C PRO A 158 13.61 -3.58 -0.54
N SER A 159 12.62 -3.62 -1.46
CA SER A 159 11.73 -4.77 -1.61
C SER A 159 11.32 -5.00 -3.06
N ILE A 160 10.98 -6.26 -3.35
CA ILE A 160 10.34 -6.69 -4.58
C ILE A 160 8.89 -7.02 -4.26
N ILE A 161 7.97 -6.61 -5.12
CA ILE A 161 6.54 -6.77 -4.95
C ILE A 161 5.97 -7.52 -6.15
N LEU A 162 5.18 -8.54 -5.86
CA LEU A 162 4.37 -9.26 -6.82
C LEU A 162 2.90 -9.06 -6.44
N LEU A 163 2.07 -8.64 -7.39
CA LEU A 163 0.65 -8.42 -7.17
C LEU A 163 -0.15 -9.13 -8.27
N TYR A 164 -0.93 -10.14 -7.90
CA TYR A 164 -1.89 -10.76 -8.79
C TYR A 164 -3.20 -9.99 -8.75
N GLU A 165 -3.65 -9.56 -9.92
CA GLU A 165 -4.87 -8.77 -10.13
C GLU A 165 -5.87 -9.58 -10.95
N PRO A 166 -6.98 -10.06 -10.34
CA PRO A 166 -8.02 -10.80 -11.02
C PRO A 166 -8.73 -9.96 -12.09
N ARG A 167 -9.35 -10.64 -13.06
CA ARG A 167 -10.09 -10.00 -14.15
C ARG A 167 -11.08 -8.92 -13.69
N LYS A 168 -11.84 -9.15 -12.61
CA LYS A 168 -12.81 -8.16 -12.12
C LYS A 168 -12.14 -6.87 -11.64
N PHE A 169 -10.96 -6.97 -11.01
CA PHE A 169 -10.16 -5.82 -10.62
C PHE A 169 -9.72 -5.03 -11.86
N LEU A 170 -9.10 -5.71 -12.82
CA LEU A 170 -8.58 -5.08 -14.02
C LEU A 170 -9.71 -4.55 -14.92
N ASP A 171 -10.84 -5.24 -15.03
CA ASP A 171 -12.00 -4.78 -15.79
C ASP A 171 -12.62 -3.52 -15.18
N TYR A 172 -12.60 -3.38 -13.85
CA TYR A 172 -13.05 -2.16 -13.21
C TYR A 172 -12.15 -0.96 -13.54
N TYR A 173 -10.83 -1.09 -13.40
CA TYR A 173 -9.91 0.04 -13.57
C TYR A 173 -9.52 0.29 -15.02
N TYR A 174 -9.42 -0.73 -15.85
CA TYR A 174 -8.90 -0.64 -17.21
C TYR A 174 -9.90 -1.07 -18.30
N GLY A 175 -11.08 -1.55 -17.91
CA GLY A 175 -12.14 -1.96 -18.83
C GLY A 175 -12.89 -0.76 -19.43
N ILE A 176 -13.43 -0.95 -20.62
CA ILE A 176 -14.29 0.00 -21.34
C ILE A 176 -15.60 -0.69 -21.68
N LYS A 177 -16.70 -0.25 -21.08
CA LYS A 177 -18.04 -0.79 -21.37
C LYS A 177 -18.52 -0.34 -22.76
N SER A 178 -19.50 -1.03 -23.34
CA SER A 178 -20.09 -0.63 -24.63
C SER A 178 -20.67 0.80 -24.59
N SER A 179 -21.22 1.22 -23.44
CA SER A 179 -21.76 2.58 -23.23
C SER A 179 -20.67 3.66 -23.09
N GLU A 180 -19.41 3.28 -22.87
CA GLU A 180 -18.25 4.17 -22.71
C GLU A 180 -17.40 4.19 -23.98
N ALA A 181 -17.70 3.31 -24.93
CA ALA A 181 -16.93 3.19 -26.17
C ALA A 181 -17.17 4.37 -27.13
N THR A 182 -16.10 4.76 -27.82
CA THR A 182 -16.11 5.78 -28.87
C THR A 182 -15.27 5.31 -30.06
N PRO A 183 -15.32 5.98 -31.24
CA PRO A 183 -14.43 5.62 -32.35
C PRO A 183 -12.94 5.61 -32.04
N LEU A 184 -12.50 6.44 -31.06
CA LEU A 184 -11.11 6.54 -30.61
C LEU A 184 -10.79 5.64 -29.39
N ARG A 185 -11.81 5.05 -28.79
CA ARG A 185 -11.72 4.26 -27.56
C ARG A 185 -12.68 3.08 -27.64
N SER A 186 -12.23 1.97 -28.24
CA SER A 186 -13.03 0.78 -28.43
C SER A 186 -13.37 0.10 -27.09
N LYS A 187 -14.48 -0.66 -27.06
CA LYS A 187 -14.81 -1.55 -25.95
C LYS A 187 -13.62 -2.46 -25.62
N TYR A 188 -13.33 -2.62 -24.34
CA TYR A 188 -12.22 -3.44 -23.87
C TYR A 188 -12.57 -4.15 -22.57
N SER A 189 -12.19 -5.42 -22.44
CA SER A 189 -12.33 -6.20 -21.21
C SER A 189 -11.02 -6.94 -20.97
N PRO A 190 -10.19 -6.46 -20.01
CA PRO A 190 -8.91 -7.09 -19.69
C PRO A 190 -9.09 -8.47 -19.05
N GLY A 191 -8.09 -9.34 -19.20
CA GLY A 191 -7.93 -10.55 -18.41
C GLY A 191 -7.36 -10.26 -17.03
N SER A 192 -7.10 -11.30 -16.24
CA SER A 192 -6.25 -11.21 -15.02
C SER A 192 -4.78 -11.02 -15.40
N GLY A 193 -3.96 -10.61 -14.45
CA GLY A 193 -2.52 -10.47 -14.69
C GLY A 193 -1.70 -10.24 -13.42
N TRP A 194 -0.38 -10.23 -13.61
CA TRP A 194 0.59 -9.93 -12.59
C TRP A 194 1.17 -8.54 -12.78
N GLN A 195 1.21 -7.76 -11.69
CA GLN A 195 1.98 -6.53 -11.56
C GLN A 195 3.29 -6.85 -10.85
N TYR A 196 4.38 -6.27 -11.30
CA TYR A 196 5.72 -6.44 -10.73
C TYR A 196 6.22 -5.09 -10.25
N GLY A 197 6.63 -5.02 -9.00
CA GLY A 197 7.09 -3.78 -8.40
C GLY A 197 8.45 -3.92 -7.73
N ILE A 198 9.19 -2.83 -7.71
CA ILE A 198 10.35 -2.62 -6.85
C ILE A 198 10.09 -1.39 -5.99
N GLN A 199 10.54 -1.45 -4.76
CA GLN A 199 10.33 -0.37 -3.80
C GLN A 199 11.55 -0.22 -2.90
N THR A 200 11.80 0.97 -2.41
CA THR A 200 12.68 1.18 -1.25
C THR A 200 12.13 2.30 -0.36
N TYR A 201 12.27 2.13 0.94
CA TYR A 201 12.26 3.24 1.87
C TYR A 201 13.69 3.63 2.16
N ILE A 202 13.93 4.93 2.37
CA ILE A 202 15.22 5.50 2.73
C ILE A 202 14.98 6.38 3.95
N ARG A 203 15.61 6.04 5.07
CA ARG A 203 15.57 6.84 6.29
C ARG A 203 16.90 7.52 6.52
N TYR A 204 16.87 8.81 6.87
CA TYR A 204 18.04 9.59 7.30
C TYR A 204 17.73 10.27 8.63
N PRO A 205 18.45 9.96 9.73
CA PRO A 205 18.23 10.57 11.04
C PRO A 205 18.94 11.93 11.11
N PHE A 206 18.18 13.00 11.41
CA PHE A 206 18.77 14.29 11.76
C PHE A 206 19.15 14.33 13.24
N THR A 207 18.39 13.64 14.07
CA THR A 207 18.61 13.46 15.51
C THR A 207 18.18 12.04 15.88
N LYS A 208 18.33 11.67 17.17
CA LYS A 208 17.82 10.38 17.68
C LYS A 208 16.31 10.20 17.47
N LYS A 209 15.54 11.30 17.39
CA LYS A 209 14.07 11.27 17.31
C LYS A 209 13.52 11.77 15.98
N LEU A 210 14.21 12.67 15.28
CA LEU A 210 13.72 13.28 14.05
C LEU A 210 14.49 12.69 12.86
N SER A 211 13.74 12.22 11.84
CA SER A 211 14.30 11.66 10.60
C SER A 211 13.55 12.17 9.37
N ALA A 212 14.24 12.18 8.21
CA ALA A 212 13.57 12.16 6.93
C ALA A 212 13.23 10.71 6.55
N LEU A 213 12.10 10.53 5.88
CA LEU A 213 11.72 9.27 5.28
C LEU A 213 11.26 9.52 3.85
N ILE A 214 11.91 8.82 2.91
CA ILE A 214 11.54 8.82 1.49
C ILE A 214 11.11 7.40 1.12
N ASN A 215 9.99 7.27 0.40
CA ASN A 215 9.63 6.04 -0.28
C ASN A 215 9.69 6.27 -1.79
N LEU A 216 10.26 5.34 -2.50
CA LEU A 216 10.27 5.29 -3.97
C LEU A 216 9.78 3.91 -4.40
N ARG A 217 8.82 3.89 -5.33
CA ARG A 217 8.26 2.67 -5.87
C ARG A 217 8.03 2.78 -7.37
N TYR A 218 8.31 1.70 -8.08
CA TYR A 218 8.06 1.55 -9.51
C TYR A 218 7.39 0.21 -9.77
N ASP A 219 6.25 0.24 -10.46
CA ASP A 219 5.44 -0.94 -10.78
C ASP A 219 5.25 -1.05 -12.28
N ILE A 220 5.43 -2.24 -12.84
CA ILE A 220 5.03 -2.59 -14.20
C ILE A 220 3.64 -3.21 -14.09
N ILE A 221 2.64 -2.57 -14.70
CA ILE A 221 1.25 -3.03 -14.66
C ILE A 221 1.04 -4.27 -15.56
N PRO A 222 0.01 -5.10 -15.30
CA PRO A 222 -0.26 -6.31 -16.08
C PRO A 222 -0.42 -6.02 -17.58
N GLN A 223 0.02 -6.94 -18.43
CA GLN A 223 -0.08 -6.80 -19.89
C GLN A 223 -1.52 -6.52 -20.35
N SER A 224 -2.51 -7.13 -19.70
CA SER A 224 -3.92 -6.88 -19.99
C SER A 224 -4.37 -5.45 -19.60
N ALA A 225 -3.73 -4.80 -18.63
CA ALA A 225 -3.95 -3.38 -18.34
C ALA A 225 -3.23 -2.48 -19.37
N GLN A 226 -2.00 -2.84 -19.75
CA GLN A 226 -1.21 -2.11 -20.76
C GLN A 226 -1.93 -2.06 -22.12
N ASN A 227 -2.59 -3.14 -22.49
CA ASN A 227 -3.33 -3.26 -23.77
C ASN A 227 -4.67 -2.49 -23.78
N SER A 228 -5.06 -1.90 -22.66
CA SER A 228 -6.28 -1.10 -22.59
C SER A 228 -6.14 0.18 -23.44
N PRO A 229 -7.15 0.54 -24.26
CA PRO A 229 -7.16 1.84 -24.93
C PRO A 229 -7.08 3.03 -23.98
N LEU A 230 -7.40 2.86 -22.67
CA LEU A 230 -7.27 3.91 -21.65
C LEU A 230 -5.83 4.20 -21.26
N THR A 231 -4.91 3.28 -21.51
CA THR A 231 -3.54 3.29 -20.96
C THR A 231 -2.55 3.81 -21.99
N ASP A 232 -1.63 4.67 -21.59
CA ASP A 232 -0.47 5.10 -22.40
C ASP A 232 0.87 4.82 -21.71
N LYS A 233 0.85 4.40 -20.44
CA LYS A 233 2.04 4.02 -19.67
C LYS A 233 1.92 2.58 -19.21
N ASN A 234 2.96 1.81 -19.41
CA ASN A 234 3.04 0.43 -18.92
C ASN A 234 3.51 0.32 -17.46
N TYR A 235 3.66 1.44 -16.78
CA TYR A 235 4.16 1.53 -15.41
C TYR A 235 3.40 2.56 -14.58
N ILE A 236 3.52 2.40 -13.27
CA ILE A 236 3.15 3.40 -12.25
C ILE A 236 4.38 3.63 -11.38
N TYR A 237 4.80 4.87 -11.23
CA TYR A 237 5.75 5.23 -10.17
C TYR A 237 5.01 5.97 -9.05
N SER A 238 5.46 5.77 -7.83
CA SER A 238 4.96 6.52 -6.68
C SER A 238 6.08 6.83 -5.71
N GLY A 239 5.85 7.83 -4.88
CA GLY A 239 6.82 8.25 -3.90
C GLY A 239 6.19 9.00 -2.74
N LEU A 240 6.86 8.97 -1.61
CA LEU A 240 6.56 9.75 -0.42
C LEU A 240 7.83 10.47 0.01
N ALA A 241 7.71 11.74 0.35
CA ALA A 241 8.75 12.46 1.10
C ALA A 241 8.11 13.00 2.39
N SER A 242 8.69 12.67 3.54
CA SER A 242 8.11 13.00 4.84
C SER A 242 9.17 13.28 5.90
N LEU A 243 8.78 14.07 6.90
CA LEU A 243 9.48 14.20 8.17
C LEU A 243 8.74 13.34 9.20
N ILE A 244 9.49 12.54 9.95
CA ILE A 244 8.96 11.62 10.94
C ILE A 244 9.65 11.86 12.28
N TYR A 245 8.87 11.73 13.36
CA TYR A 245 9.34 11.84 14.74
C TYR A 245 9.00 10.58 15.52
N THR A 246 10.00 10.00 16.19
CA THR A 246 9.87 8.78 16.99
C THR A 246 9.77 9.10 18.46
N PHE A 247 8.71 8.62 19.10
CA PHE A 247 8.47 8.61 20.53
C PHE A 247 8.86 7.25 21.09
N GLU A 248 9.63 7.22 22.16
CA GLU A 248 9.96 6.04 22.96
C GLU A 248 9.23 6.15 24.30
N TYR A 249 8.58 5.08 24.76
CA TYR A 249 7.85 5.03 26.04
C TYR A 249 7.81 3.61 26.64
#